data_e0b610ffdfba385e70f3fbd5a6890552
#
_entry.id   e0b610ffdfba385e70f3fbd5a6890552
#
_cell.length_a   1.000
_cell.length_b   1.000
_cell.length_c   1.000
_cell.angle_alpha   90.00
_cell.angle_beta   90.00
_cell.angle_gamma   90.00
#
_symmetry.space_group_name_H-M   'P 1'
#
loop_
_entity.id
_entity.type
_entity.pdbx_description
1 polymer ?
#
loop_
_entity_poly.entity_id
_entity_poly.type
_entity_poly.pdbx_seq_one_letter_code
_entity_poly.pdbx_strand_id
1 'polypeptide(L)'
;MFSGIVQEIGIIDSLVEGNEHLTITVSCSVDFAKDKKVGDSVSVDGVCLTITKKTNSSLTFDAVKETLNRTIIKNYAKGSYVNIESSLSFGGSVGGHLMSGHIHLKGIVKEVLIVGDSKDIVIDTSPEWSKYLSEKGYIGINLSLIHI
;
A
#
# COMPACT_ATOMS: atom_id res chain seq x y z
N MET A 1 -6.39 -7.23 -7.01
CA MET A 1 -5.40 -6.77 -8.01
C MET A 1 -5.47 -5.26 -8.11
N PHE A 2 -4.33 -4.59 -8.31
CA PHE A 2 -4.16 -3.14 -8.35
C PHE A 2 -3.34 -2.76 -9.58
N SER A 3 -3.38 -1.49 -9.99
CA SER A 3 -2.62 -0.99 -11.14
C SER A 3 -1.25 -0.41 -10.77
N GLY A 4 -1.01 -0.14 -9.49
CA GLY A 4 0.19 0.54 -9.02
C GLY A 4 0.14 2.06 -9.26
N ILE A 5 -1.06 2.61 -9.45
CA ILE A 5 -1.29 4.05 -9.60
C ILE A 5 -2.03 4.54 -8.36
N VAL A 6 -1.34 5.36 -7.57
CA VAL A 6 -1.93 6.01 -6.39
C VAL A 6 -3.11 6.88 -6.83
N GLN A 7 -4.29 6.62 -6.26
CA GLN A 7 -5.50 7.38 -6.57
C GLN A 7 -5.72 8.52 -5.60
N GLU A 8 -5.34 8.35 -4.34
CA GLU A 8 -5.50 9.35 -3.29
C GLU A 8 -4.49 9.13 -2.16
N ILE A 9 -4.24 10.16 -1.37
CA ILE A 9 -3.51 10.08 -0.11
C ILE A 9 -4.54 10.06 1.03
N GLY A 10 -4.67 8.92 1.70
CA GLY A 10 -5.47 8.78 2.91
C GLY A 10 -4.70 9.19 4.17
N ILE A 11 -5.42 9.36 5.26
CA ILE A 11 -4.84 9.70 6.57
C ILE A 11 -5.28 8.64 7.58
N ILE A 12 -4.36 8.09 8.35
CA ILE A 12 -4.68 7.19 9.47
C ILE A 12 -5.44 7.97 10.55
N ASP A 13 -6.71 7.68 10.71
CA ASP A 13 -7.57 8.32 11.70
C ASP A 13 -7.48 7.63 13.06
N SER A 14 -7.51 6.30 13.06
CA SER A 14 -7.39 5.52 14.29
C SER A 14 -6.72 4.16 14.06
N LEU A 15 -6.08 3.68 15.12
CA LEU A 15 -5.46 2.37 15.23
C LEU A 15 -5.94 1.73 16.53
N VAL A 16 -6.52 0.53 16.45
CA VAL A 16 -7.02 -0.19 17.62
C VAL A 16 -6.41 -1.59 17.62
N GLU A 17 -5.61 -1.88 18.63
CA GLU A 17 -5.01 -3.21 18.80
C GLU A 17 -6.07 -4.22 19.25
N GLY A 18 -6.16 -5.34 18.53
CA GLY A 18 -6.88 -6.54 18.92
C GLY A 18 -5.92 -7.64 19.36
N ASN A 19 -6.44 -8.83 19.69
CA ASN A 19 -5.61 -9.93 20.18
C ASN A 19 -4.55 -10.40 19.18
N GLU A 20 -4.88 -10.45 17.88
CA GLU A 20 -3.98 -10.91 16.81
C GLU A 20 -4.12 -10.09 15.53
N HIS A 21 -4.66 -8.90 15.62
CA HIS A 21 -4.84 -7.99 14.50
C HIS A 21 -4.74 -6.53 14.96
N LEU A 22 -4.54 -5.65 13.99
CA LEU A 22 -4.64 -4.20 14.15
C LEU A 22 -5.80 -3.71 13.28
N THR A 23 -6.80 -3.12 13.91
CA THR A 23 -7.87 -2.43 13.19
C THR A 23 -7.42 -1.03 12.83
N ILE A 24 -7.49 -0.68 11.55
CA ILE A 24 -6.98 0.56 10.97
C ILE A 24 -8.14 1.30 10.34
N THR A 25 -8.36 2.54 10.72
CA THR A 25 -9.31 3.41 10.02
C THR A 25 -8.55 4.47 9.24
N VAL A 26 -8.83 4.55 7.94
CA VAL A 26 -8.23 5.52 7.00
C VAL A 26 -9.30 6.50 6.59
N SER A 27 -9.07 7.78 6.83
CA SER A 27 -9.89 8.86 6.27
C SER A 27 -9.50 9.11 4.82
N CYS A 28 -10.50 9.30 3.96
CA CYS A 28 -10.36 9.53 2.53
C CYS A 28 -11.44 10.48 2.04
N SER A 29 -11.39 10.88 0.76
CA SER A 29 -12.45 11.69 0.18
C SER A 29 -13.79 10.94 0.09
N VAL A 30 -14.88 11.69 0.03
CA VAL A 30 -16.21 11.12 -0.21
C VAL A 30 -16.24 10.42 -1.58
N ASP A 31 -15.56 11.00 -2.57
CA ASP A 31 -15.50 10.43 -3.92
C ASP A 31 -14.77 9.08 -3.95
N PHE A 32 -13.69 8.93 -3.19
CA PHE A 32 -13.01 7.64 -3.09
C PHE A 32 -13.87 6.59 -2.38
N ALA A 33 -14.57 6.98 -1.30
CA ALA A 33 -15.34 6.05 -0.48
C ALA A 33 -16.70 5.65 -1.08
N LYS A 34 -17.33 6.51 -1.90
CA LYS A 34 -18.75 6.36 -2.31
C LYS A 34 -19.12 5.01 -2.91
N ASP A 35 -18.29 4.51 -3.83
CA ASP A 35 -18.55 3.29 -4.59
C ASP A 35 -18.00 2.02 -3.93
N LYS A 36 -17.36 2.15 -2.76
CA LYS A 36 -16.81 1.02 -2.02
C LYS A 36 -17.88 0.33 -1.18
N LYS A 37 -17.67 -0.98 -0.98
CA LYS A 37 -18.52 -1.82 -0.13
C LYS A 37 -17.65 -2.56 0.89
N VAL A 38 -18.24 -2.96 2.01
CA VAL A 38 -17.63 -3.93 2.92
C VAL A 38 -17.36 -5.22 2.13
N GLY A 39 -16.15 -5.74 2.25
CA GLY A 39 -15.65 -6.87 1.47
C GLY A 39 -14.81 -6.48 0.25
N ASP A 40 -14.86 -5.23 -0.21
CA ASP A 40 -13.98 -4.77 -1.29
C ASP A 40 -12.53 -4.68 -0.80
N SER A 41 -11.59 -4.86 -1.74
CA SER A 41 -10.16 -4.68 -1.47
C SER A 41 -9.70 -3.27 -1.83
N VAL A 42 -8.90 -2.69 -0.94
CA VAL A 42 -8.18 -1.43 -1.15
C VAL A 42 -6.70 -1.68 -0.85
N SER A 43 -5.83 -1.14 -1.68
CA SER A 43 -4.41 -1.09 -1.38
C SER A 43 -4.11 0.10 -0.48
N VAL A 44 -3.45 -0.15 0.65
CA VAL A 44 -2.93 0.88 1.57
C VAL A 44 -1.42 0.73 1.61
N ASP A 45 -0.67 1.71 1.09
CA ASP A 45 0.78 1.63 0.87
C ASP A 45 1.23 0.33 0.20
N GLY A 46 0.48 -0.14 -0.80
CA GLY A 46 0.76 -1.37 -1.53
C GLY A 46 0.22 -2.64 -0.87
N VAL A 47 -0.29 -2.56 0.35
CA VAL A 47 -0.85 -3.71 1.07
C VAL A 47 -2.33 -3.88 0.73
N CYS A 48 -2.69 -5.03 0.18
CA CYS A 48 -4.09 -5.39 -0.07
C CYS A 48 -4.81 -5.63 1.26
N LEU A 49 -5.77 -4.76 1.59
CA LEU A 49 -6.61 -4.89 2.78
C LEU A 49 -8.09 -4.96 2.38
N THR A 50 -8.87 -5.71 3.13
CA THR A 50 -10.31 -5.84 2.92
C THR A 50 -11.07 -4.87 3.83
N ILE A 51 -12.02 -4.14 3.26
CA ILE A 51 -12.88 -3.21 4.00
C ILE A 51 -13.76 -4.00 4.95
N THR A 52 -13.67 -3.74 6.24
CA THR A 52 -14.53 -4.33 7.30
C THR A 52 -15.65 -3.39 7.73
N LYS A 53 -15.41 -2.07 7.67
CA LYS A 53 -16.41 -1.02 7.89
C LYS A 53 -16.14 0.18 6.98
N LYS A 54 -17.18 0.95 6.70
CA LYS A 54 -17.04 2.22 5.96
C LYS A 54 -18.01 3.27 6.46
N THR A 55 -17.63 4.53 6.25
CA THR A 55 -18.50 5.71 6.31
C THR A 55 -18.46 6.42 4.95
N ASN A 56 -19.01 7.62 4.87
CA ASN A 56 -18.94 8.43 3.65
C ASN A 56 -17.52 8.95 3.34
N SER A 57 -16.62 8.98 4.33
CA SER A 57 -15.26 9.55 4.20
C SER A 57 -14.19 8.75 4.95
N SER A 58 -14.46 7.50 5.30
CA SER A 58 -13.47 6.63 5.91
C SER A 58 -13.71 5.16 5.59
N LEU A 59 -12.64 4.39 5.57
CA LEU A 59 -12.61 2.95 5.39
C LEU A 59 -11.86 2.31 6.55
N THR A 60 -12.39 1.20 7.08
CA THR A 60 -11.76 0.46 8.17
C THR A 60 -11.34 -0.91 7.68
N PHE A 61 -10.19 -1.36 8.13
CA PHE A 61 -9.54 -2.61 7.75
C PHE A 61 -8.99 -3.33 8.98
N ASP A 62 -8.88 -4.66 8.90
CA ASP A 62 -8.22 -5.46 9.93
C ASP A 62 -6.94 -6.09 9.32
N ALA A 63 -5.77 -5.67 9.81
CA ALA A 63 -4.49 -6.22 9.44
C ALA A 63 -4.11 -7.34 10.41
N VAL A 64 -4.10 -8.58 9.94
CA VAL A 64 -3.74 -9.75 10.74
C VAL A 64 -2.23 -9.81 11.00
N LYS A 65 -1.82 -10.62 11.99
CA LYS A 65 -0.43 -10.75 12.44
C LYS A 65 0.59 -10.98 11.32
N GLU A 66 0.25 -11.80 10.32
CA GLU A 66 1.14 -12.02 9.16
C GLU A 66 1.36 -10.73 8.37
N THR A 67 0.30 -9.97 8.12
CA THR A 67 0.37 -8.65 7.46
C THR A 67 1.22 -7.68 8.27
N LEU A 68 1.03 -7.62 9.58
CA LEU A 68 1.81 -6.76 10.48
C LEU A 68 3.30 -7.12 10.48
N ASN A 69 3.64 -8.40 10.37
CA ASN A 69 5.03 -8.86 10.35
C ASN A 69 5.73 -8.53 9.03
N ARG A 70 5.02 -8.65 7.90
CA ARG A 70 5.60 -8.47 6.56
C ARG A 70 5.59 -7.04 6.06
N THR A 71 4.84 -6.14 6.69
CA THR A 71 4.61 -4.79 6.19
C THR A 71 5.01 -3.72 7.20
N ILE A 72 4.97 -2.47 6.76
CA ILE A 72 5.24 -1.31 7.62
C ILE A 72 4.02 -0.87 8.45
N ILE A 73 2.87 -1.53 8.29
CA ILE A 73 1.60 -1.14 8.94
C ILE A 73 1.72 -0.98 10.46
N LYS A 74 2.51 -1.84 11.11
CA LYS A 74 2.74 -1.73 12.56
C LYS A 74 3.44 -0.43 13.00
N ASN A 75 4.04 0.29 12.06
CA ASN A 75 4.73 1.56 12.31
C ASN A 75 3.81 2.77 12.08
N TYR A 76 2.57 2.55 11.64
CA TYR A 76 1.63 3.65 11.45
C TYR A 76 1.30 4.31 12.78
N ALA A 77 1.04 5.61 12.70
CA ALA A 77 0.53 6.40 13.81
C ALA A 77 -0.71 7.18 13.33
N LYS A 78 -1.55 7.61 14.27
CA LYS A 78 -2.64 8.52 13.94
C LYS A 78 -2.07 9.79 13.29
N GLY A 79 -2.65 10.20 12.16
CA GLY A 79 -2.19 11.30 11.33
C GLY A 79 -1.15 10.93 10.26
N SER A 80 -0.67 9.68 10.21
CA SER A 80 0.19 9.22 9.11
C SER A 80 -0.54 9.30 7.78
N TYR A 81 0.16 9.74 6.75
CA TYR A 81 -0.31 9.70 5.36
C TYR A 81 -0.02 8.34 4.74
N VAL A 82 -0.96 7.83 3.97
CA VAL A 82 -0.86 6.54 3.26
C VAL A 82 -1.38 6.66 1.84
N ASN A 83 -0.71 6.00 0.91
CA ASN A 83 -1.19 5.90 -0.48
C ASN A 83 -2.35 4.91 -0.55
N ILE A 84 -3.45 5.29 -1.21
CA ILE A 84 -4.58 4.38 -1.39
C ILE A 84 -4.95 4.23 -2.87
N GLU A 85 -5.32 2.99 -3.22
CA GLU A 85 -5.83 2.62 -4.54
C GLU A 85 -6.94 1.58 -4.39
N SER A 86 -8.01 1.75 -5.17
CA SER A 86 -9.08 0.77 -5.30
C SER A 86 -8.62 -0.46 -6.07
N SER A 87 -9.13 -1.63 -5.74
CA SER A 87 -8.91 -2.80 -6.58
C SER A 87 -9.48 -2.58 -7.99
N LEU A 88 -8.81 -3.17 -8.98
CA LEU A 88 -9.25 -3.17 -10.37
C LEU A 88 -10.59 -3.89 -10.50
N SER A 89 -11.50 -3.30 -11.25
CA SER A 89 -12.76 -3.93 -11.63
C SER A 89 -12.56 -4.89 -12.79
N PHE A 90 -13.32 -5.98 -12.83
CA PHE A 90 -13.28 -6.91 -13.94
C PHE A 90 -13.76 -6.23 -15.24
N GLY A 91 -12.98 -6.33 -16.31
CA GLY A 91 -13.26 -5.63 -17.58
C GLY A 91 -12.88 -4.15 -17.60
N GLY A 92 -12.33 -3.61 -16.52
CA GLY A 92 -11.79 -2.23 -16.49
C GLY A 92 -10.45 -2.12 -17.25
N SER A 93 -10.10 -0.90 -17.65
CA SER A 93 -8.78 -0.62 -18.24
C SER A 93 -7.69 -0.68 -17.18
N VAL A 94 -6.54 -1.25 -17.52
CA VAL A 94 -5.35 -1.28 -16.67
C VAL A 94 -4.36 -0.24 -17.20
N GLY A 95 -4.31 0.93 -16.55
CA GLY A 95 -3.43 2.03 -16.95
C GLY A 95 -1.98 1.88 -16.48
N GLY A 96 -1.71 0.91 -15.61
CA GLY A 96 -0.39 0.64 -15.03
C GLY A 96 0.01 -0.83 -15.20
N HIS A 97 0.50 -1.45 -14.13
CA HIS A 97 0.91 -2.84 -14.09
C HIS A 97 -0.01 -3.65 -13.17
N LEU A 98 -0.01 -4.97 -13.32
CA LEU A 98 -0.80 -5.84 -12.44
C LEU A 98 -0.02 -6.12 -11.15
N MET A 99 -0.50 -5.57 -10.03
CA MET A 99 0.07 -5.76 -8.71
C MET A 99 -0.92 -6.51 -7.81
N SER A 100 -0.42 -7.49 -7.06
CA SER A 100 -1.27 -8.29 -6.17
C SER A 100 -1.66 -7.54 -4.88
N GLY A 101 -0.77 -6.67 -4.40
CA GLY A 101 -0.86 -6.07 -3.07
C GLY A 101 -0.42 -7.04 -1.95
N HIS A 102 0.20 -8.17 -2.30
CA HIS A 102 0.78 -9.11 -1.34
C HIS A 102 2.27 -8.79 -1.16
N ILE A 103 2.60 -8.22 -0.02
CA ILE A 103 3.96 -7.76 0.26
C ILE A 103 4.89 -8.93 0.50
N HIS A 104 6.01 -8.95 -0.21
CA HIS A 104 7.02 -9.98 -0.08
C HIS A 104 8.01 -9.67 1.06
N LEU A 105 8.48 -8.40 1.14
CA LEU A 105 9.47 -7.98 2.12
C LEU A 105 9.37 -6.48 2.41
N LYS A 106 10.11 -6.07 3.43
CA LYS A 106 10.38 -4.66 3.76
C LYS A 106 11.81 -4.33 3.34
N GLY A 107 11.99 -3.16 2.73
CA GLY A 107 13.31 -2.59 2.50
C GLY A 107 13.58 -1.41 3.43
N ILE A 108 14.84 -1.03 3.54
CA ILE A 108 15.28 0.16 4.28
C ILE A 108 15.87 1.15 3.28
N VAL A 109 15.31 2.35 3.20
CA VAL A 109 15.91 3.43 2.40
C VAL A 109 17.23 3.82 3.06
N LYS A 110 18.35 3.54 2.38
CA LYS A 110 19.69 3.91 2.83
C LYS A 110 20.08 5.31 2.40
N GLU A 111 19.74 5.65 1.18
CA GLU A 111 20.15 6.91 0.58
C GLU A 111 19.13 7.38 -0.44
N VAL A 112 19.01 8.69 -0.57
CA VAL A 112 18.24 9.36 -1.64
C VAL A 112 19.17 10.37 -2.29
N LEU A 113 19.53 10.13 -3.54
CA LEU A 113 20.39 11.00 -4.34
C LEU A 113 19.52 11.86 -5.26
N ILE A 114 19.79 13.16 -5.29
CA ILE A 114 19.15 14.08 -6.26
C ILE A 114 20.02 14.13 -7.49
N VAL A 115 19.47 13.73 -8.64
CA VAL A 115 20.15 13.71 -9.93
C VAL A 115 19.37 14.58 -10.92
N GLY A 116 19.73 15.88 -11.02
CA GLY A 116 18.95 16.84 -11.77
C GLY A 116 17.53 16.98 -11.20
N ASP A 117 16.50 16.71 -12.01
CA ASP A 117 15.10 16.72 -11.61
C ASP A 117 14.61 15.34 -11.11
N SER A 118 15.48 14.35 -11.07
CA SER A 118 15.18 12.98 -10.66
C SER A 118 15.73 12.67 -9.28
N LYS A 119 15.25 11.56 -8.70
CA LYS A 119 15.76 11.01 -7.43
C LYS A 119 16.11 9.54 -7.61
N ASP A 120 17.34 9.18 -7.27
CA ASP A 120 17.74 7.79 -7.12
C ASP A 120 17.57 7.38 -5.66
N ILE A 121 16.88 6.27 -5.43
CA ILE A 121 16.61 5.76 -4.08
C ILE A 121 17.34 4.45 -3.90
N VAL A 122 18.30 4.43 -2.99
CA VAL A 122 19.03 3.21 -2.60
C VAL A 122 18.27 2.52 -1.48
N ILE A 123 17.80 1.30 -1.76
CA ILE A 123 17.05 0.50 -0.80
C ILE A 123 17.81 -0.78 -0.48
N ASP A 124 18.06 -1.00 0.80
CA ASP A 124 18.66 -2.24 1.30
C ASP A 124 17.58 -3.29 1.56
N THR A 125 17.82 -4.50 1.09
CA THR A 125 16.92 -5.62 1.25
C THR A 125 17.67 -6.87 1.69
N SER A 126 16.94 -7.88 2.18
CA SER A 126 17.53 -9.18 2.50
C SER A 126 18.17 -9.83 1.27
N PRO A 127 19.45 -10.29 1.32
CA PRO A 127 20.17 -10.83 0.17
C PRO A 127 19.49 -12.00 -0.54
N GLU A 128 18.65 -12.76 0.16
CA GLU A 128 17.89 -13.89 -0.38
C GLU A 128 16.92 -13.48 -1.50
N TRP A 129 16.53 -12.19 -1.53
CA TRP A 129 15.60 -11.63 -2.51
C TRP A 129 16.30 -11.08 -3.75
N SER A 130 17.62 -10.92 -3.74
CA SER A 130 18.38 -10.37 -4.88
C SER A 130 18.17 -11.15 -6.18
N LYS A 131 17.94 -12.45 -6.11
CA LYS A 131 17.67 -13.32 -7.26
C LYS A 131 16.35 -13.00 -7.99
N TYR A 132 15.45 -12.25 -7.37
CA TYR A 132 14.18 -11.80 -7.96
C TYR A 132 14.23 -10.37 -8.47
N LEU A 133 15.36 -9.67 -8.25
CA LEU A 133 15.56 -8.29 -8.66
C LEU A 133 16.46 -8.26 -9.90
N SER A 134 15.90 -7.83 -11.03
CA SER A 134 16.63 -7.76 -12.29
C SER A 134 16.94 -6.31 -12.62
N GLU A 135 18.15 -6.06 -13.12
CA GLU A 135 18.50 -4.76 -13.72
C GLU A 135 17.46 -4.42 -14.82
N LYS A 136 17.01 -3.17 -14.85
CA LYS A 136 15.94 -2.68 -15.73
C LYS A 136 14.57 -3.39 -15.54
N GLY A 137 14.42 -4.19 -14.49
CA GLY A 137 13.14 -4.70 -14.06
C GLY A 137 12.30 -3.61 -13.38
N TYR A 138 11.20 -4.00 -12.79
CA TYR A 138 10.35 -3.11 -11.99
C TYR A 138 9.99 -3.76 -10.66
N ILE A 139 9.74 -2.92 -9.67
CA ILE A 139 9.36 -3.32 -8.32
C ILE A 139 8.26 -2.38 -7.81
N GLY A 140 7.30 -2.93 -7.09
CA GLY A 140 6.31 -2.13 -6.38
C GLY A 140 6.81 -1.72 -4.99
N ILE A 141 6.84 -0.42 -4.73
CA ILE A 141 7.22 0.14 -3.43
C ILE A 141 6.08 1.04 -2.95
N ASN A 142 5.47 0.72 -1.82
CA ASN A 142 4.35 1.47 -1.24
C ASN A 142 3.27 1.82 -2.29
N LEU A 143 2.87 0.83 -3.11
CA LEU A 143 1.95 0.94 -4.22
C LEU A 143 2.56 1.48 -5.52
N SER A 144 3.51 2.40 -5.49
CA SER A 144 4.13 2.93 -6.70
C SER A 144 5.04 1.89 -7.36
N LEU A 145 4.95 1.79 -8.68
CA LEU A 145 5.84 0.95 -9.47
C LEU A 145 7.07 1.75 -9.85
N ILE A 146 8.24 1.21 -9.52
CA ILE A 146 9.53 1.85 -9.73
C ILE A 146 10.38 0.96 -10.64
N HIS A 147 11.13 1.57 -11.55
CA HIS A 147 12.13 0.88 -12.37
C HIS A 147 13.45 0.74 -11.60
N ILE A 148 14.03 -0.43 -11.71
CA ILE A 148 15.35 -0.74 -11.14
C ILE A 148 16.46 -0.25 -12.08
#